data_e6a8282db64deb1983677bd4344cbc27
#
_entry.id   e6a8282db64deb1983677bd4344cbc27
#
_cell.length_a   1.000
_cell.length_b   1.000
_cell.length_c   1.000
_cell.angle_alpha   90.00
_cell.angle_beta   90.00
_cell.angle_gamma   90.00
#
_symmetry.space_group_name_H-M   'P 1'
#
loop_
_entity.id
_entity.type
_entity.pdbx_description
1 polymer ?
#
loop_
_entity_poly.entity_id
_entity_poly.type
_entity_poly.pdbx_seq_one_letter_code
_entity_poly.pdbx_strand_id
1 'polypeptide(L)'
;MKTVSLLVAFVFAQALTLGAQAPAPKPAAKKPVAKAAAKPAAKPAAQPAQPAAQPAPQRDPLDAAAAKLKSADAAERRQGADMIGQSRNPKGAPALMAALADESPAVRQAAADALGLLTWRPASPALSKMLLEDKDQAVRQQAAISLSYIMDQSAGPALAKALKDPEPSVAYSALHTLSVLKYAPAEEQIAGLLSSKDMNMRRGAIAALGQLKAVKSGAALVAAMSDEDRFMKIEAIKAVGNIPYEAGAPELVKLLDKEQQPEVRVEAALALSKMGRNDGLLTAYEFLRAPELSLRSQSLTVLGSVGDSRSLQLVEEMLAADPKSADAGMLEYTRQRLLARLKPAAK
;
A
#
# COMPACT_ATOMS: atom_id res chain seq x y z
N MET A 1 22.89 4.17 -1.19
CA MET A 1 21.57 4.51 -1.73
C MET A 1 21.03 3.32 -2.53
N LYS A 2 20.60 2.27 -1.89
CA LYS A 2 19.86 1.11 -2.44
C LYS A 2 19.23 0.44 -1.23
N THR A 3 17.92 0.50 -1.08
CA THR A 3 17.02 -0.35 -0.29
C THR A 3 15.86 0.47 0.30
N VAL A 4 14.91 0.89 -0.52
CA VAL A 4 13.54 1.24 -0.09
C VAL A 4 12.61 0.93 -1.28
N SER A 5 12.30 -0.31 -1.54
CA SER A 5 11.35 -0.67 -2.61
C SER A 5 10.78 -2.09 -2.44
N LEU A 6 10.37 -2.47 -1.23
CA LEU A 6 9.77 -3.81 -1.04
C LEU A 6 8.66 -3.88 0.01
N LEU A 7 7.90 -2.82 0.27
CA LEU A 7 6.87 -2.85 1.34
C LEU A 7 5.47 -2.37 0.94
N VAL A 8 5.13 -2.30 -0.34
CA VAL A 8 3.80 -1.84 -0.80
C VAL A 8 2.94 -2.94 -1.44
N ALA A 9 3.49 -4.14 -1.66
CA ALA A 9 2.79 -5.20 -2.40
C ALA A 9 1.97 -6.17 -1.53
N PHE A 10 1.77 -5.96 -0.21
CA PHE A 10 1.22 -7.01 0.68
C PHE A 10 -0.17 -6.74 1.30
N VAL A 11 -0.90 -5.70 0.92
CA VAL A 11 -2.19 -5.36 1.57
C VAL A 11 -3.44 -5.70 0.75
N PHE A 12 -3.33 -6.20 -0.48
CA PHE A 12 -4.50 -6.47 -1.34
C PHE A 12 -4.87 -7.94 -1.56
N ALA A 13 -4.33 -8.92 -0.79
CA ALA A 13 -4.56 -10.35 -1.03
C ALA A 13 -5.17 -11.13 0.15
N GLN A 14 -6.07 -10.53 0.96
CA GLN A 14 -6.81 -11.31 1.96
C GLN A 14 -8.27 -10.87 2.09
N ALA A 15 -9.08 -11.27 1.11
CA ALA A 15 -10.51 -11.48 1.32
C ALA A 15 -11.06 -12.38 0.20
N LEU A 16 -10.89 -13.71 0.30
CA LEU A 16 -11.84 -14.72 -0.23
C LEU A 16 -11.24 -16.13 0.02
N THR A 17 -12.09 -16.94 0.61
CA THR A 17 -12.03 -18.41 0.78
C THR A 17 -11.59 -18.94 2.15
N LEU A 18 -12.56 -18.96 3.09
CA LEU A 18 -12.67 -20.09 4.02
C LEU A 18 -13.49 -21.18 3.35
N GLY A 19 -12.81 -22.19 2.86
CA GLY A 19 -13.38 -23.47 2.45
C GLY A 19 -12.50 -24.57 3.04
N ALA A 20 -13.04 -25.25 4.08
CA ALA A 20 -12.38 -26.37 4.74
C ALA A 20 -12.19 -27.54 3.77
N GLN A 21 -10.95 -28.01 3.60
CA GLN A 21 -10.67 -29.35 3.06
C GLN A 21 -9.79 -30.13 4.03
N ALA A 22 -10.26 -31.34 4.33
CA ALA A 22 -9.62 -32.33 5.19
C ALA A 22 -8.31 -32.88 4.57
N PRO A 23 -7.35 -33.38 5.38
CA PRO A 23 -6.06 -33.84 4.88
C PRO A 23 -6.16 -35.21 4.20
N ALA A 24 -5.50 -35.33 3.04
CA ALA A 24 -5.35 -36.59 2.31
C ALA A 24 -4.35 -37.51 2.96
N PRO A 25 -4.52 -38.88 2.87
CA PRO A 25 -3.69 -39.87 3.52
C PRO A 25 -2.33 -40.06 2.80
N LYS A 26 -1.29 -40.33 3.60
CA LYS A 26 0.09 -40.61 3.12
C LYS A 26 0.14 -41.92 2.33
N PRO A 27 0.91 -42.01 1.24
CA PRO A 27 1.15 -43.25 0.54
C PRO A 27 2.16 -44.15 1.27
N ALA A 28 1.83 -45.44 1.32
CA ALA A 28 2.62 -46.47 1.96
C ALA A 28 3.93 -46.81 1.20
N ALA A 29 4.99 -47.09 1.96
CA ALA A 29 6.29 -47.51 1.47
C ALA A 29 6.25 -48.86 0.78
N LYS A 30 6.75 -48.96 -0.48
CA LYS A 30 6.98 -50.21 -1.18
C LYS A 30 8.40 -50.74 -0.88
N LYS A 31 8.48 -52.03 -0.46
CA LYS A 31 9.71 -52.77 -0.25
C LYS A 31 10.46 -53.05 -1.57
N PRO A 32 11.81 -53.20 -1.54
CA PRO A 32 12.59 -53.42 -2.75
C PRO A 32 12.49 -54.89 -3.19
N VAL A 33 12.30 -55.09 -4.50
CA VAL A 33 12.37 -56.38 -5.16
C VAL A 33 13.77 -56.60 -5.74
N ALA A 34 14.30 -57.80 -5.53
CA ALA A 34 15.65 -58.22 -5.86
C ALA A 34 15.94 -58.23 -7.38
N LYS A 35 17.16 -57.82 -7.73
CA LYS A 35 17.76 -57.84 -9.06
C LYS A 35 18.01 -59.28 -9.54
N ALA A 36 17.40 -59.70 -10.64
CA ALA A 36 17.84 -60.83 -11.43
C ALA A 36 18.80 -60.34 -12.55
N ALA A 37 19.94 -61.01 -12.65
CA ALA A 37 20.98 -60.72 -13.63
C ALA A 37 20.56 -61.18 -15.04
N ALA A 38 20.62 -60.29 -16.04
CA ALA A 38 20.46 -60.62 -17.46
C ALA A 38 21.78 -60.37 -18.22
N LYS A 39 22.14 -61.34 -19.05
CA LYS A 39 23.32 -61.40 -19.92
C LYS A 39 23.42 -60.21 -20.90
N PRO A 40 24.62 -59.83 -21.36
CA PRO A 40 24.79 -58.72 -22.29
C PRO A 40 24.35 -59.12 -23.72
N ALA A 41 23.43 -58.35 -24.28
CA ALA A 41 23.05 -58.42 -25.68
C ALA A 41 23.95 -57.50 -26.52
N ALA A 42 24.26 -57.98 -27.73
CA ALA A 42 25.16 -57.36 -28.70
C ALA A 42 24.72 -55.93 -29.10
N LYS A 43 25.73 -55.07 -29.31
CA LYS A 43 25.58 -53.69 -29.83
C LYS A 43 24.94 -53.73 -31.24
N PRO A 44 23.85 -52.96 -31.48
CA PRO A 44 23.42 -52.65 -32.83
C PRO A 44 24.39 -51.63 -33.46
N ALA A 45 24.62 -51.77 -34.75
CA ALA A 45 25.46 -50.87 -35.56
C ALA A 45 24.95 -49.43 -35.50
N ALA A 46 25.88 -48.48 -35.37
CA ALA A 46 25.63 -47.07 -35.37
C ALA A 46 24.95 -46.62 -36.68
N GLN A 47 23.71 -46.14 -36.58
CA GLN A 47 23.12 -45.37 -37.68
C GLN A 47 23.85 -44.02 -37.76
N PRO A 48 24.07 -43.46 -38.99
CA PRO A 48 24.65 -42.13 -39.12
C PRO A 48 23.76 -41.10 -38.44
N ALA A 49 24.36 -40.30 -37.57
CA ALA A 49 23.70 -39.21 -36.86
C ALA A 49 23.07 -38.26 -37.89
N GLN A 50 21.76 -38.15 -37.89
CA GLN A 50 21.07 -37.05 -38.57
C GLN A 50 21.59 -35.74 -37.96
N PRO A 51 21.92 -34.72 -38.80
CA PRO A 51 22.30 -33.42 -38.28
C PRO A 51 21.18 -32.91 -37.39
N ALA A 52 21.51 -32.61 -36.15
CA ALA A 52 20.56 -32.01 -35.20
C ALA A 52 19.92 -30.81 -35.89
N ALA A 53 18.58 -30.85 -36.04
CA ALA A 53 17.84 -29.72 -36.55
C ALA A 53 18.22 -28.50 -35.66
N GLN A 54 18.76 -27.46 -36.27
CA GLN A 54 19.03 -26.21 -35.59
C GLN A 54 17.73 -25.77 -34.94
N PRO A 55 17.71 -25.43 -33.61
CA PRO A 55 16.53 -24.94 -33.00
C PRO A 55 16.06 -23.72 -33.80
N ALA A 56 14.77 -23.73 -34.20
CA ALA A 56 14.17 -22.60 -34.89
C ALA A 56 14.47 -21.32 -34.08
N PRO A 57 14.79 -20.20 -34.75
CA PRO A 57 15.08 -18.95 -34.04
C PRO A 57 13.96 -18.67 -33.06
N GLN A 58 14.27 -18.70 -31.78
CA GLN A 58 13.29 -18.34 -30.73
C GLN A 58 12.91 -16.89 -30.98
N ARG A 59 11.69 -16.67 -31.44
CA ARG A 59 11.13 -15.31 -31.58
C ARG A 59 11.23 -14.62 -30.21
N ASP A 60 11.66 -13.36 -30.22
CA ASP A 60 11.67 -12.55 -28.99
C ASP A 60 10.28 -12.70 -28.33
N PRO A 61 10.18 -13.05 -27.05
CA PRO A 61 8.91 -13.13 -26.35
C PRO A 61 8.05 -11.87 -26.52
N LEU A 62 8.68 -10.71 -26.67
CA LEU A 62 8.01 -9.46 -26.91
C LEU A 62 7.36 -9.40 -28.30
N ASP A 63 8.05 -9.93 -29.35
CA ASP A 63 7.49 -10.01 -30.70
C ASP A 63 6.28 -10.95 -30.75
N ALA A 64 6.34 -12.06 -30.02
CA ALA A 64 5.20 -12.98 -29.89
C ALA A 64 4.00 -12.33 -29.18
N ALA A 65 4.25 -11.58 -28.11
CA ALA A 65 3.23 -10.84 -27.40
C ALA A 65 2.60 -9.72 -28.27
N ALA A 66 3.43 -8.97 -28.99
CA ALA A 66 2.98 -7.94 -29.93
C ALA A 66 2.15 -8.50 -31.10
N ALA A 67 2.48 -9.72 -31.56
CA ALA A 67 1.69 -10.42 -32.56
C ALA A 67 0.30 -10.80 -32.05
N LYS A 68 0.20 -11.26 -30.79
CA LYS A 68 -1.08 -11.54 -30.13
C LYS A 68 -1.99 -10.33 -30.05
N LEU A 69 -1.47 -9.12 -29.80
CA LEU A 69 -2.26 -7.89 -29.81
C LEU A 69 -2.95 -7.58 -31.14
N LYS A 70 -2.56 -8.25 -32.22
CA LYS A 70 -3.16 -8.10 -33.55
C LYS A 70 -4.15 -9.22 -33.90
N SER A 71 -4.44 -10.14 -32.97
CA SER A 71 -5.36 -11.25 -33.20
C SER A 71 -6.81 -10.75 -33.38
N ALA A 72 -7.61 -11.47 -34.15
CA ALA A 72 -9.05 -11.24 -34.21
C ALA A 72 -9.74 -11.56 -32.88
N ASP A 73 -9.17 -12.50 -32.09
CA ASP A 73 -9.70 -12.92 -30.79
C ASP A 73 -9.27 -11.95 -29.69
N ALA A 74 -10.26 -11.37 -29.00
CA ALA A 74 -10.04 -10.46 -27.89
C ALA A 74 -9.28 -11.10 -26.69
N ALA A 75 -9.47 -12.40 -26.45
CA ALA A 75 -8.75 -13.11 -25.39
C ALA A 75 -7.25 -13.22 -25.73
N GLU A 76 -6.90 -13.45 -26.98
CA GLU A 76 -5.50 -13.44 -27.41
C GLU A 76 -4.90 -12.02 -27.36
N ARG A 77 -5.66 -10.99 -27.77
CA ARG A 77 -5.20 -9.60 -27.67
C ARG A 77 -4.93 -9.23 -26.21
N ARG A 78 -5.87 -9.58 -25.29
CA ARG A 78 -5.66 -9.39 -23.84
C ARG A 78 -4.41 -10.11 -23.37
N GLN A 79 -4.24 -11.39 -23.73
CA GLN A 79 -3.04 -12.17 -23.37
C GLN A 79 -1.75 -11.49 -23.86
N GLY A 80 -1.78 -10.91 -25.06
CA GLY A 80 -0.65 -10.14 -25.59
C GLY A 80 -0.30 -8.95 -24.71
N ALA A 81 -1.29 -8.18 -24.25
CA ALA A 81 -1.10 -7.06 -23.34
C ALA A 81 -0.52 -7.52 -21.99
N ASP A 82 -1.08 -8.59 -21.40
CA ASP A 82 -0.61 -9.17 -20.13
C ASP A 82 0.86 -9.63 -20.23
N MET A 83 1.24 -10.30 -21.34
CA MET A 83 2.61 -10.74 -21.58
C MET A 83 3.59 -9.57 -21.67
N ILE A 84 3.23 -8.49 -22.35
CA ILE A 84 4.07 -7.28 -22.44
C ILE A 84 4.26 -6.67 -21.04
N GLY A 85 3.19 -6.52 -20.27
CA GLY A 85 3.24 -5.99 -18.90
C GLY A 85 4.16 -6.83 -18.00
N GLN A 86 4.02 -8.16 -18.04
CA GLN A 86 4.84 -9.09 -17.26
C GLN A 86 6.33 -9.07 -17.66
N SER A 87 6.62 -8.85 -18.93
CA SER A 87 8.00 -8.73 -19.42
C SER A 87 8.75 -7.54 -18.83
N ARG A 88 8.04 -6.53 -18.36
CA ARG A 88 8.56 -5.22 -17.91
C ARG A 88 9.50 -4.56 -18.92
N ASN A 89 9.36 -4.90 -20.19
CA ASN A 89 10.18 -4.33 -21.26
C ASN A 89 9.48 -3.11 -21.88
N PRO A 90 10.03 -1.89 -21.72
CA PRO A 90 9.39 -0.66 -22.19
C PRO A 90 9.26 -0.60 -23.74
N LYS A 91 9.98 -1.43 -24.50
CA LYS A 91 9.82 -1.52 -25.95
C LYS A 91 8.40 -1.95 -26.37
N GLY A 92 7.66 -2.64 -25.48
CA GLY A 92 6.27 -3.02 -25.73
C GLY A 92 5.26 -1.88 -25.53
N ALA A 93 5.64 -0.77 -24.90
CA ALA A 93 4.72 0.31 -24.57
C ALA A 93 3.99 0.92 -25.79
N PRO A 94 4.60 1.14 -26.97
CA PRO A 94 3.87 1.65 -28.13
C PRO A 94 2.71 0.74 -28.57
N ALA A 95 2.88 -0.59 -28.49
CA ALA A 95 1.84 -1.54 -28.84
C ALA A 95 0.67 -1.50 -27.81
N LEU A 96 0.99 -1.36 -26.51
CA LEU A 96 0.01 -1.18 -25.45
C LEU A 96 -0.74 0.15 -25.58
N MET A 97 -0.06 1.23 -25.96
CA MET A 97 -0.71 2.53 -26.22
C MET A 97 -1.78 2.42 -27.32
N ALA A 98 -1.52 1.67 -28.40
CA ALA A 98 -2.51 1.41 -29.42
C ALA A 98 -3.69 0.55 -28.88
N ALA A 99 -3.41 -0.43 -28.01
CA ALA A 99 -4.41 -1.30 -27.42
C ALA A 99 -5.32 -0.60 -26.39
N LEU A 100 -5.01 0.62 -25.93
CA LEU A 100 -5.92 1.45 -25.11
C LEU A 100 -7.21 1.85 -25.86
N ALA A 101 -7.23 1.76 -27.19
CA ALA A 101 -8.40 2.05 -28.02
C ALA A 101 -9.10 0.77 -28.54
N ASP A 102 -8.78 -0.41 -27.99
CA ASP A 102 -9.39 -1.68 -28.41
C ASP A 102 -10.90 -1.67 -28.19
N GLU A 103 -11.65 -2.36 -29.06
CA GLU A 103 -13.09 -2.52 -28.93
C GLU A 103 -13.49 -3.27 -27.64
N SER A 104 -12.66 -4.25 -27.21
CA SER A 104 -12.88 -5.04 -26.00
C SER A 104 -12.46 -4.30 -24.74
N PRO A 105 -13.35 -4.10 -23.76
CA PRO A 105 -12.97 -3.53 -22.46
C PRO A 105 -11.87 -4.31 -21.76
N ALA A 106 -11.89 -5.64 -21.89
CA ALA A 106 -10.87 -6.50 -21.27
C ALA A 106 -9.46 -6.27 -21.83
N VAL A 107 -9.36 -5.94 -23.12
CA VAL A 107 -8.07 -5.60 -23.76
C VAL A 107 -7.63 -4.20 -23.33
N ARG A 108 -8.54 -3.22 -23.33
CA ARG A 108 -8.23 -1.86 -22.85
C ARG A 108 -7.75 -1.87 -21.40
N GLN A 109 -8.43 -2.63 -20.53
CA GLN A 109 -8.04 -2.80 -19.12
C GLN A 109 -6.64 -3.40 -18.99
N ALA A 110 -6.36 -4.51 -19.70
CA ALA A 110 -5.05 -5.16 -19.67
C ALA A 110 -3.94 -4.25 -20.20
N ALA A 111 -4.20 -3.49 -21.26
CA ALA A 111 -3.25 -2.51 -21.80
C ALA A 111 -2.95 -1.38 -20.80
N ALA A 112 -3.98 -0.87 -20.12
CA ALA A 112 -3.81 0.14 -19.07
C ALA A 112 -2.99 -0.41 -17.89
N ASP A 113 -3.29 -1.63 -17.42
CA ASP A 113 -2.54 -2.30 -16.36
C ASP A 113 -1.07 -2.48 -16.74
N ALA A 114 -0.82 -3.02 -17.92
CA ALA A 114 0.54 -3.24 -18.44
C ALA A 114 1.35 -1.93 -18.53
N LEU A 115 0.75 -0.82 -18.97
CA LEU A 115 1.38 0.50 -18.99
C LEU A 115 1.70 1.02 -17.59
N GLY A 116 0.82 0.75 -16.63
CA GLY A 116 1.05 1.00 -15.20
C GLY A 116 2.25 0.21 -14.68
N LEU A 117 2.30 -1.11 -14.92
CA LEU A 117 3.41 -1.98 -14.52
C LEU A 117 4.75 -1.58 -15.16
N LEU A 118 4.72 -1.07 -16.38
CA LEU A 118 5.89 -0.50 -17.05
C LEU A 118 6.27 0.90 -16.52
N THR A 119 5.45 1.49 -15.67
CA THR A 119 5.60 2.90 -15.22
C THR A 119 5.81 3.88 -16.40
N TRP A 120 5.06 3.66 -17.49
CA TRP A 120 5.27 4.37 -18.75
C TRP A 120 4.60 5.74 -18.72
N ARG A 121 5.34 6.76 -18.28
CA ARG A 121 4.85 8.15 -18.14
C ARG A 121 4.15 8.73 -19.39
N PRO A 122 4.61 8.49 -20.63
CA PRO A 122 3.91 9.00 -21.80
C PRO A 122 2.45 8.50 -21.94
N ALA A 123 2.04 7.49 -21.19
CA ALA A 123 0.65 7.02 -21.16
C ALA A 123 -0.27 7.90 -20.30
N SER A 124 0.27 8.77 -19.42
CA SER A 124 -0.55 9.53 -18.46
C SER A 124 -1.69 10.32 -19.10
N PRO A 125 -1.50 11.03 -20.24
CA PRO A 125 -2.63 11.72 -20.88
C PRO A 125 -3.71 10.79 -21.40
N ALA A 126 -3.33 9.65 -22.02
CA ALA A 126 -4.29 8.66 -22.55
C ALA A 126 -5.04 7.96 -21.42
N LEU A 127 -4.36 7.57 -20.34
CA LEU A 127 -4.97 6.98 -19.15
C LEU A 127 -5.88 7.99 -18.43
N SER A 128 -5.51 9.26 -18.36
CA SER A 128 -6.36 10.31 -17.81
C SER A 128 -7.65 10.51 -18.61
N LYS A 129 -7.56 10.43 -19.94
CA LYS A 129 -8.73 10.46 -20.82
C LYS A 129 -9.59 9.22 -20.59
N MET A 130 -9.00 8.03 -20.57
CA MET A 130 -9.68 6.75 -20.30
C MET A 130 -10.41 6.77 -18.95
N LEU A 131 -9.79 7.28 -17.89
CA LEU A 131 -10.41 7.44 -16.57
C LEU A 131 -11.70 8.25 -16.61
N LEU A 132 -11.78 9.27 -17.45
CA LEU A 132 -12.92 10.18 -17.49
C LEU A 132 -13.99 9.79 -18.52
N GLU A 133 -13.62 9.07 -19.57
CA GLU A 133 -14.47 8.93 -20.76
C GLU A 133 -14.80 7.46 -21.12
N ASP A 134 -14.09 6.46 -20.56
CA ASP A 134 -14.37 5.07 -20.90
C ASP A 134 -15.77 4.66 -20.42
N LYS A 135 -16.51 3.94 -21.27
CA LYS A 135 -17.86 3.48 -20.96
C LYS A 135 -17.88 2.41 -19.87
N ASP A 136 -16.81 1.61 -19.80
CA ASP A 136 -16.69 0.50 -18.88
C ASP A 136 -16.06 0.98 -17.55
N GLN A 137 -16.76 0.75 -16.46
CA GLN A 137 -16.31 1.16 -15.12
C GLN A 137 -15.00 0.48 -14.69
N ALA A 138 -14.77 -0.79 -15.09
CA ALA A 138 -13.55 -1.50 -14.72
C ALA A 138 -12.34 -0.93 -15.47
N VAL A 139 -12.53 -0.44 -16.69
CA VAL A 139 -11.49 0.25 -17.46
C VAL A 139 -11.17 1.60 -16.84
N ARG A 140 -12.18 2.40 -16.44
CA ARG A 140 -11.95 3.66 -15.73
C ARG A 140 -11.21 3.43 -14.40
N GLN A 141 -11.62 2.43 -13.64
CA GLN A 141 -10.97 2.07 -12.38
C GLN A 141 -9.50 1.68 -12.61
N GLN A 142 -9.24 0.82 -13.61
CA GLN A 142 -7.88 0.40 -13.95
C GLN A 142 -7.01 1.59 -14.37
N ALA A 143 -7.55 2.52 -15.13
CA ALA A 143 -6.82 3.73 -15.50
C ALA A 143 -6.38 4.53 -14.26
N ALA A 144 -7.25 4.71 -13.25
CA ALA A 144 -6.89 5.34 -11.99
C ALA A 144 -5.76 4.59 -11.26
N ILE A 145 -5.85 3.25 -11.20
CA ILE A 145 -4.84 2.39 -10.57
C ILE A 145 -3.50 2.51 -11.31
N SER A 146 -3.50 2.44 -12.63
CA SER A 146 -2.28 2.54 -13.44
C SER A 146 -1.58 3.88 -13.28
N LEU A 147 -2.34 4.97 -13.15
CA LEU A 147 -1.81 6.31 -12.86
C LEU A 147 -1.12 6.37 -11.48
N SER A 148 -1.53 5.55 -10.50
CA SER A 148 -0.85 5.47 -9.20
C SER A 148 0.55 4.86 -9.30
N TYR A 149 0.75 3.89 -10.19
CA TYR A 149 2.07 3.29 -10.45
C TYR A 149 2.99 4.23 -11.25
N ILE A 150 2.42 4.96 -12.21
CA ILE A 150 3.17 5.88 -13.07
C ILE A 150 3.68 7.10 -12.29
N MET A 151 2.98 7.53 -11.23
CA MET A 151 3.37 8.63 -10.35
C MET A 151 3.55 9.97 -11.08
N ASP A 152 2.70 10.24 -12.09
CA ASP A 152 2.76 11.48 -12.86
C ASP A 152 1.75 12.50 -12.34
N GLN A 153 2.25 13.64 -11.85
CA GLN A 153 1.45 14.75 -11.32
C GLN A 153 0.48 15.36 -12.35
N SER A 154 0.78 15.21 -13.65
CA SER A 154 -0.10 15.72 -14.73
C SER A 154 -1.49 15.05 -14.75
N ALA A 155 -1.62 13.86 -14.15
CA ALA A 155 -2.91 13.16 -14.01
C ALA A 155 -3.81 13.76 -12.92
N GLY A 156 -3.26 14.59 -12.02
CA GLY A 156 -3.98 15.13 -10.86
C GLY A 156 -5.33 15.77 -11.18
N PRO A 157 -5.45 16.65 -12.20
CA PRO A 157 -6.73 17.26 -12.57
C PRO A 157 -7.79 16.24 -13.02
N ALA A 158 -7.41 15.17 -13.74
CA ALA A 158 -8.33 14.12 -14.15
C ALA A 158 -8.78 13.28 -12.96
N LEU A 159 -7.86 12.90 -12.08
CA LEU A 159 -8.16 12.17 -10.85
C LEU A 159 -9.08 12.97 -9.91
N ALA A 160 -8.88 14.29 -9.79
CA ALA A 160 -9.75 15.16 -9.00
C ALA A 160 -11.19 15.22 -9.57
N LYS A 161 -11.35 15.19 -10.89
CA LYS A 161 -12.68 15.06 -11.54
C LYS A 161 -13.29 13.70 -11.27
N ALA A 162 -12.51 12.63 -11.32
CA ALA A 162 -12.96 11.26 -11.10
C ALA A 162 -13.39 10.96 -9.65
N LEU A 163 -13.14 11.86 -8.69
CA LEU A 163 -13.76 11.79 -7.36
C LEU A 163 -15.30 11.85 -7.38
N LYS A 164 -15.87 12.32 -8.49
CA LYS A 164 -17.33 12.40 -8.74
C LYS A 164 -17.82 11.33 -9.71
N ASP A 165 -17.01 10.29 -9.99
CA ASP A 165 -17.47 9.19 -10.84
C ASP A 165 -18.70 8.52 -10.22
N PRO A 166 -19.71 8.17 -11.04
CA PRO A 166 -20.92 7.51 -10.53
C PRO A 166 -20.62 6.15 -9.89
N GLU A 167 -19.53 5.50 -10.27
CA GLU A 167 -19.11 4.23 -9.70
C GLU A 167 -18.17 4.45 -8.49
N PRO A 168 -18.58 4.04 -7.29
CA PRO A 168 -17.77 4.26 -6.08
C PRO A 168 -16.35 3.69 -6.15
N SER A 169 -16.16 2.55 -6.84
CA SER A 169 -14.85 1.93 -7.01
C SER A 169 -13.88 2.79 -7.81
N VAL A 170 -14.37 3.52 -8.81
CA VAL A 170 -13.56 4.46 -9.62
C VAL A 170 -13.20 5.67 -8.78
N ALA A 171 -14.20 6.28 -8.10
CA ALA A 171 -13.97 7.44 -7.23
C ALA A 171 -12.98 7.12 -6.10
N TYR A 172 -13.08 5.94 -5.49
CA TYR A 172 -12.16 5.49 -4.45
C TYR A 172 -10.73 5.28 -5.00
N SER A 173 -10.59 4.67 -6.18
CA SER A 173 -9.29 4.50 -6.82
C SER A 173 -8.64 5.84 -7.18
N ALA A 174 -9.45 6.81 -7.62
CA ALA A 174 -8.99 8.17 -7.89
C ALA A 174 -8.52 8.88 -6.60
N LEU A 175 -9.28 8.77 -5.50
CA LEU A 175 -8.92 9.31 -4.19
C LEU A 175 -7.60 8.72 -3.69
N HIS A 176 -7.47 7.39 -3.76
CA HIS A 176 -6.24 6.70 -3.38
C HIS A 176 -5.05 7.20 -4.21
N THR A 177 -5.21 7.32 -5.52
CA THR A 177 -4.14 7.78 -6.43
C THR A 177 -3.75 9.23 -6.15
N LEU A 178 -4.69 10.13 -5.88
CA LEU A 178 -4.41 11.51 -5.46
C LEU A 178 -3.59 11.56 -4.17
N SER A 179 -3.90 10.67 -3.23
CA SER A 179 -3.18 10.53 -1.96
C SER A 179 -1.74 10.04 -2.19
N VAL A 180 -1.56 8.99 -3.02
CA VAL A 180 -0.24 8.45 -3.40
C VAL A 180 0.61 9.50 -4.12
N LEU A 181 0.02 10.23 -5.06
CA LEU A 181 0.67 11.35 -5.77
C LEU A 181 0.96 12.54 -4.86
N LYS A 182 0.33 12.62 -3.69
CA LYS A 182 0.33 13.81 -2.83
C LYS A 182 -0.08 15.06 -3.59
N TYR A 183 -1.14 14.95 -4.38
CA TYR A 183 -1.62 16.03 -5.25
C TYR A 183 -2.40 17.08 -4.44
N ALA A 184 -1.68 18.02 -3.84
CA ALA A 184 -2.23 19.08 -2.98
C ALA A 184 -3.34 19.94 -3.63
N PRO A 185 -3.36 20.24 -4.95
CA PRO A 185 -4.46 21.01 -5.53
C PRO A 185 -5.85 20.37 -5.43
N ALA A 186 -5.95 19.06 -5.11
CA ALA A 186 -7.23 18.37 -4.89
C ALA A 186 -7.75 18.48 -3.45
N GLU A 187 -7.08 19.22 -2.55
CA GLU A 187 -7.43 19.30 -1.13
C GLU A 187 -8.91 19.63 -0.90
N GLU A 188 -9.44 20.65 -1.58
CA GLU A 188 -10.84 21.07 -1.42
C GLU A 188 -11.84 20.01 -1.85
N GLN A 189 -11.58 19.34 -3.00
CA GLN A 189 -12.43 18.27 -3.51
C GLN A 189 -12.42 17.06 -2.57
N ILE A 190 -11.24 16.72 -2.02
CA ILE A 190 -11.10 15.62 -1.05
C ILE A 190 -11.79 15.99 0.26
N ALA A 191 -11.67 17.23 0.74
CA ALA A 191 -12.37 17.71 1.94
C ALA A 191 -13.89 17.60 1.80
N GLY A 192 -14.43 17.85 0.61
CA GLY A 192 -15.85 17.64 0.32
C GLY A 192 -16.34 16.22 0.53
N LEU A 193 -15.46 15.21 0.45
CA LEU A 193 -15.79 13.80 0.68
C LEU A 193 -15.94 13.44 2.16
N LEU A 194 -15.53 14.31 3.09
CA LEU A 194 -15.74 14.10 4.53
C LEU A 194 -17.23 14.02 4.90
N SER A 195 -18.13 14.59 4.09
CA SER A 195 -19.59 14.51 4.25
C SER A 195 -20.23 13.41 3.38
N SER A 196 -19.47 12.55 2.75
CA SER A 196 -19.99 11.44 1.93
C SER A 196 -20.87 10.50 2.78
N LYS A 197 -21.94 9.98 2.17
CA LYS A 197 -22.74 8.90 2.77
C LYS A 197 -21.98 7.58 2.85
N ASP A 198 -21.02 7.37 1.96
CA ASP A 198 -20.16 6.18 1.96
C ASP A 198 -19.06 6.33 3.04
N MET A 199 -19.07 5.41 4.01
CA MET A 199 -18.10 5.39 5.10
C MET A 199 -16.67 5.19 4.61
N ASN A 200 -16.44 4.34 3.61
CA ASN A 200 -15.10 4.10 3.06
C ASN A 200 -14.55 5.35 2.38
N MET A 201 -15.42 6.09 1.70
CA MET A 201 -15.06 7.36 1.06
C MET A 201 -14.70 8.42 2.11
N ARG A 202 -15.49 8.56 3.21
CA ARG A 202 -15.13 9.47 4.30
C ARG A 202 -13.78 9.11 4.92
N ARG A 203 -13.57 7.82 5.24
CA ARG A 203 -12.31 7.34 5.82
C ARG A 203 -11.13 7.57 4.89
N GLY A 204 -11.30 7.27 3.59
CA GLY A 204 -10.30 7.53 2.57
C GLY A 204 -9.94 9.01 2.47
N ALA A 205 -10.95 9.91 2.56
CA ALA A 205 -10.74 11.35 2.55
C ALA A 205 -9.93 11.84 3.76
N ILE A 206 -10.26 11.37 4.96
CA ILE A 206 -9.52 11.71 6.19
C ILE A 206 -8.04 11.29 6.03
N ALA A 207 -7.81 10.04 5.61
CA ALA A 207 -6.44 9.52 5.43
C ALA A 207 -5.67 10.32 4.37
N ALA A 208 -6.32 10.62 3.22
CA ALA A 208 -5.72 11.38 2.14
C ALA A 208 -5.34 12.80 2.59
N LEU A 209 -6.22 13.51 3.29
CA LEU A 209 -5.96 14.86 3.81
C LEU A 209 -4.79 14.86 4.80
N GLY A 210 -4.70 13.85 5.67
CA GLY A 210 -3.56 13.68 6.59
C GLY A 210 -2.24 13.45 5.85
N GLN A 211 -2.25 12.64 4.77
CA GLN A 211 -1.06 12.36 3.95
C GLN A 211 -0.63 13.56 3.10
N LEU A 212 -1.60 14.34 2.60
CA LEU A 212 -1.36 15.58 1.86
C LEU A 212 -0.84 16.71 2.77
N LYS A 213 -0.88 16.54 4.08
CA LYS A 213 -0.65 17.60 5.07
C LYS A 213 -1.56 18.81 4.83
N ALA A 214 -2.82 18.55 4.61
CA ALA A 214 -3.87 19.46 4.16
C ALA A 214 -4.25 20.45 5.29
N VAL A 215 -3.49 21.51 5.48
CA VAL A 215 -3.65 22.48 6.58
C VAL A 215 -4.98 23.22 6.47
N LYS A 216 -5.44 23.58 5.27
CA LYS A 216 -6.71 24.28 5.06
C LYS A 216 -7.92 23.45 5.51
N SER A 217 -7.80 22.12 5.43
CA SER A 217 -8.82 21.17 5.88
C SER A 217 -8.74 20.84 7.37
N GLY A 218 -7.84 21.49 8.13
CA GLY A 218 -7.58 21.21 9.54
C GLY A 218 -8.84 21.29 10.41
N ALA A 219 -9.66 22.33 10.25
CA ALA A 219 -10.91 22.49 11.01
C ALA A 219 -11.90 21.34 10.72
N ALA A 220 -12.01 20.91 9.46
CA ALA A 220 -12.89 19.80 9.07
C ALA A 220 -12.39 18.45 9.62
N LEU A 221 -11.09 18.24 9.66
CA LEU A 221 -10.48 17.06 10.28
C LEU A 221 -10.69 17.05 11.80
N VAL A 222 -10.57 18.20 12.46
CA VAL A 222 -10.89 18.34 13.90
C VAL A 222 -12.34 18.00 14.17
N ALA A 223 -13.29 18.48 13.35
CA ALA A 223 -14.69 18.10 13.47
C ALA A 223 -14.90 16.59 13.32
N ALA A 224 -14.18 15.94 12.42
CA ALA A 224 -14.24 14.49 12.23
C ALA A 224 -13.72 13.67 13.44
N MET A 225 -12.94 14.27 14.36
CA MET A 225 -12.55 13.60 15.62
C MET A 225 -13.72 13.36 16.57
N SER A 226 -14.88 13.96 16.33
CA SER A 226 -16.11 13.74 17.09
C SER A 226 -17.03 12.67 16.50
N ASP A 227 -16.60 11.95 15.46
CA ASP A 227 -17.39 10.87 14.84
C ASP A 227 -17.75 9.79 15.88
N GLU A 228 -18.96 9.25 15.79
CA GLU A 228 -19.42 8.18 16.68
C GLU A 228 -18.67 6.86 16.41
N ASP A 229 -18.28 6.63 15.17
CA ASP A 229 -17.47 5.48 14.81
C ASP A 229 -16.02 5.65 15.30
N ARG A 230 -15.58 4.72 16.14
CA ARG A 230 -14.25 4.74 16.75
C ARG A 230 -13.12 4.75 15.73
N PHE A 231 -13.28 4.01 14.64
CA PHE A 231 -12.23 3.93 13.60
C PHE A 231 -12.11 5.25 12.84
N MET A 232 -13.24 5.88 12.54
CA MET A 232 -13.27 7.22 11.93
C MET A 232 -12.63 8.26 12.84
N LYS A 233 -12.98 8.23 14.14
CA LYS A 233 -12.40 9.10 15.16
C LYS A 233 -10.87 8.95 15.21
N ILE A 234 -10.36 7.72 15.30
CA ILE A 234 -8.91 7.44 15.34
C ILE A 234 -8.22 7.91 14.05
N GLU A 235 -8.81 7.68 12.88
CA GLU A 235 -8.23 8.15 11.61
C GLU A 235 -8.19 9.68 11.54
N ALA A 236 -9.22 10.37 12.05
CA ALA A 236 -9.23 11.83 12.13
C ALA A 236 -8.15 12.37 13.08
N ILE A 237 -7.98 11.75 14.26
CA ILE A 237 -6.91 12.08 15.22
C ILE A 237 -5.54 11.93 14.57
N LYS A 238 -5.30 10.82 13.86
CA LYS A 238 -4.06 10.59 13.11
C LYS A 238 -3.82 11.67 12.05
N ALA A 239 -4.86 12.01 11.30
CA ALA A 239 -4.78 13.03 10.25
C ALA A 239 -4.43 14.39 10.83
N VAL A 240 -5.10 14.81 11.93
CA VAL A 240 -4.81 16.08 12.63
C VAL A 240 -3.37 16.10 13.17
N GLY A 241 -2.89 14.98 13.74
CA GLY A 241 -1.50 14.88 14.20
C GLY A 241 -0.45 14.89 13.07
N ASN A 242 -0.85 14.62 11.83
CA ASN A 242 0.07 14.62 10.69
C ASN A 242 0.16 15.98 9.97
N ILE A 243 -0.75 16.90 10.26
CA ILE A 243 -0.76 18.24 9.67
C ILE A 243 -0.25 19.28 10.68
N PRO A 244 0.43 20.35 10.25
CA PRO A 244 0.88 21.42 11.12
C PRO A 244 -0.30 22.37 11.46
N TYR A 245 -1.33 21.86 12.16
CA TYR A 245 -2.56 22.57 12.50
C TYR A 245 -2.69 22.71 14.02
N GLU A 246 -2.00 23.68 14.61
CA GLU A 246 -1.95 23.94 16.04
C GLU A 246 -3.34 24.20 16.69
N ALA A 247 -4.28 24.76 15.92
CA ALA A 247 -5.64 24.98 16.41
C ALA A 247 -6.41 23.69 16.75
N GLY A 248 -5.92 22.52 16.30
CA GLY A 248 -6.47 21.21 16.66
C GLY A 248 -6.01 20.68 18.02
N ALA A 249 -4.95 21.24 18.60
CA ALA A 249 -4.37 20.73 19.84
C ALA A 249 -5.33 20.76 21.05
N PRO A 250 -6.15 21.79 21.28
CA PRO A 250 -7.10 21.80 22.40
C PRO A 250 -8.10 20.64 22.34
N GLU A 251 -8.58 20.27 21.14
CA GLU A 251 -9.50 19.16 20.98
C GLU A 251 -8.81 17.82 21.19
N LEU A 252 -7.56 17.67 20.76
CA LEU A 252 -6.75 16.49 21.07
C LEU A 252 -6.51 16.33 22.58
N VAL A 253 -6.28 17.42 23.30
CA VAL A 253 -6.12 17.39 24.77
C VAL A 253 -7.39 16.90 25.46
N LYS A 254 -8.59 17.28 25.02
CA LYS A 254 -9.86 16.75 25.55
C LYS A 254 -9.96 15.23 25.38
N LEU A 255 -9.40 14.67 24.32
CA LEU A 255 -9.41 13.22 24.05
C LEU A 255 -8.44 12.41 24.93
N LEU A 256 -7.63 13.06 25.77
CA LEU A 256 -6.78 12.38 26.77
C LEU A 256 -7.58 11.97 28.02
N ASP A 257 -8.83 12.44 28.16
CA ASP A 257 -9.68 12.15 29.31
C ASP A 257 -9.88 10.65 29.52
N LYS A 258 -9.96 10.23 30.78
CA LYS A 258 -10.08 8.82 31.19
C LYS A 258 -11.41 8.16 30.78
N GLU A 259 -12.42 8.95 30.46
CA GLU A 259 -13.69 8.47 29.93
C GLU A 259 -13.57 8.01 28.47
N GLN A 260 -12.53 8.44 27.76
CA GLN A 260 -12.26 7.98 26.41
C GLN A 260 -11.65 6.56 26.41
N GLN A 261 -11.85 5.84 25.30
CA GLN A 261 -11.27 4.52 25.12
C GLN A 261 -9.72 4.60 25.06
N PRO A 262 -9.00 3.59 25.58
CA PRO A 262 -7.52 3.56 25.62
C PRO A 262 -6.85 3.92 24.29
N GLU A 263 -7.37 3.35 23.18
CA GLU A 263 -6.82 3.56 21.84
C GLU A 263 -6.99 5.02 21.37
N VAL A 264 -8.11 5.64 21.70
CA VAL A 264 -8.37 7.05 21.39
C VAL A 264 -7.40 7.95 22.17
N ARG A 265 -7.24 7.68 23.47
CA ARG A 265 -6.36 8.45 24.36
C ARG A 265 -4.88 8.38 23.90
N VAL A 266 -4.40 7.17 23.60
CA VAL A 266 -3.01 6.98 23.17
C VAL A 266 -2.77 7.57 21.79
N GLU A 267 -3.74 7.47 20.86
CA GLU A 267 -3.62 8.11 19.55
C GLU A 267 -3.62 9.64 19.66
N ALA A 268 -4.45 10.22 20.56
CA ALA A 268 -4.44 11.66 20.82
C ALA A 268 -3.09 12.12 21.42
N ALA A 269 -2.52 11.34 22.36
CA ALA A 269 -1.20 11.60 22.90
C ALA A 269 -0.10 11.54 21.81
N LEU A 270 -0.21 10.56 20.90
CA LEU A 270 0.70 10.43 19.77
C LEU A 270 0.55 11.62 18.79
N ALA A 271 -0.69 12.05 18.49
CA ALA A 271 -0.93 13.20 17.63
C ALA A 271 -0.32 14.49 18.24
N LEU A 272 -0.53 14.74 19.53
CA LEU A 272 0.09 15.86 20.27
C LEU A 272 1.61 15.79 20.23
N SER A 273 2.18 14.60 20.39
CA SER A 273 3.65 14.42 20.34
C SER A 273 4.25 14.75 18.97
N LYS A 274 3.52 14.47 17.87
CA LYS A 274 3.91 14.87 16.51
C LYS A 274 3.89 16.39 16.32
N MET A 275 3.05 17.11 17.06
CA MET A 275 3.03 18.57 17.12
C MET A 275 4.12 19.13 18.07
N GLY A 276 4.99 18.27 18.66
CA GLY A 276 5.99 18.70 19.63
C GLY A 276 5.45 18.99 21.02
N ARG A 277 4.19 18.64 21.33
CA ARG A 277 3.51 18.92 22.60
C ARG A 277 3.63 17.72 23.54
N ASN A 278 3.81 18.01 24.82
CA ASN A 278 4.00 17.01 25.87
C ASN A 278 2.73 16.71 26.71
N ASP A 279 1.59 17.30 26.37
CA ASP A 279 0.31 17.13 27.09
C ASP A 279 -0.07 15.65 27.25
N GLY A 280 0.33 14.78 26.32
CA GLY A 280 0.01 13.35 26.31
C GLY A 280 0.97 12.47 27.13
N LEU A 281 1.99 13.02 27.82
CA LEU A 281 2.98 12.22 28.55
C LEU A 281 2.39 11.37 29.67
N LEU A 282 1.43 11.91 30.45
CA LEU A 282 0.79 11.15 31.52
C LEU A 282 0.00 9.94 30.96
N THR A 283 -0.68 10.14 29.84
CA THR A 283 -1.36 9.05 29.14
C THR A 283 -0.35 8.01 28.63
N ALA A 284 0.78 8.44 28.07
CA ALA A 284 1.81 7.52 27.63
C ALA A 284 2.39 6.71 28.79
N TYR A 285 2.65 7.31 29.96
CA TYR A 285 3.11 6.59 31.15
C TYR A 285 2.10 5.53 31.62
N GLU A 286 0.80 5.84 31.58
CA GLU A 286 -0.26 4.93 31.97
C GLU A 286 -0.24 3.64 31.12
N PHE A 287 0.01 3.76 29.82
CA PHE A 287 -0.05 2.64 28.88
C PHE A 287 1.29 1.97 28.56
N LEU A 288 2.40 2.38 29.20
CA LEU A 288 3.70 1.72 28.99
C LEU A 288 3.72 0.22 29.32
N ARG A 289 2.85 -0.23 30.23
CA ARG A 289 2.74 -1.61 30.66
C ARG A 289 1.38 -2.22 30.32
N ALA A 290 0.65 -1.63 29.35
CA ALA A 290 -0.62 -2.19 28.87
C ALA A 290 -0.40 -3.59 28.28
N PRO A 291 -1.37 -4.52 28.41
CA PRO A 291 -1.28 -5.85 27.81
C PRO A 291 -1.19 -5.77 26.27
N GLU A 292 -1.82 -4.79 25.64
CA GLU A 292 -1.85 -4.60 24.20
C GLU A 292 -0.53 -4.00 23.69
N LEU A 293 0.14 -4.71 22.77
CA LEU A 293 1.41 -4.27 22.17
C LEU A 293 1.26 -2.90 21.47
N SER A 294 0.11 -2.65 20.82
CA SER A 294 -0.15 -1.39 20.11
C SER A 294 -0.12 -0.18 21.04
N LEU A 295 -0.73 -0.29 22.22
CA LEU A 295 -0.75 0.78 23.23
C LEU A 295 0.65 1.06 23.77
N ARG A 296 1.42 -0.03 24.09
CA ARG A 296 2.81 0.13 24.56
C ARG A 296 3.69 0.77 23.50
N SER A 297 3.61 0.33 22.25
CA SER A 297 4.45 0.85 21.17
C SER A 297 4.16 2.33 20.84
N GLN A 298 2.89 2.72 20.84
CA GLN A 298 2.51 4.11 20.67
C GLN A 298 2.99 4.98 21.84
N SER A 299 2.83 4.49 23.09
CA SER A 299 3.33 5.17 24.28
C SER A 299 4.84 5.40 24.24
N LEU A 300 5.62 4.37 23.89
CA LEU A 300 7.07 4.51 23.70
C LEU A 300 7.41 5.52 22.59
N THR A 301 6.61 5.58 21.52
CA THR A 301 6.79 6.58 20.46
C THR A 301 6.55 8.00 20.98
N VAL A 302 5.53 8.20 21.81
CA VAL A 302 5.27 9.50 22.49
C VAL A 302 6.47 9.88 23.33
N LEU A 303 6.97 8.98 24.20
CA LEU A 303 8.12 9.26 25.04
C LEU A 303 9.37 9.60 24.23
N GLY A 304 9.66 8.85 23.17
CA GLY A 304 10.80 9.13 22.30
C GLY A 304 10.71 10.48 21.57
N SER A 305 9.48 10.98 21.38
CA SER A 305 9.25 12.24 20.66
C SER A 305 9.27 13.47 21.56
N VAL A 306 8.66 13.41 22.74
CA VAL A 306 8.46 14.58 23.62
C VAL A 306 8.80 14.29 25.10
N GLY A 307 9.28 13.09 25.42
CA GLY A 307 9.60 12.67 26.78
C GLY A 307 10.68 13.52 27.45
N ASP A 308 10.74 13.49 28.78
CA ASP A 308 11.65 14.20 29.65
C ASP A 308 12.62 13.24 30.38
N SER A 309 13.35 13.72 31.41
CA SER A 309 14.26 12.90 32.20
C SER A 309 13.54 11.74 32.91
N ARG A 310 12.28 11.93 33.31
CA ARG A 310 11.46 10.87 33.92
C ARG A 310 11.15 9.78 32.89
N SER A 311 10.87 10.17 31.66
CA SER A 311 10.67 9.23 30.55
C SER A 311 11.89 8.36 30.31
N LEU A 312 13.08 8.94 30.35
CA LEU A 312 14.34 8.22 30.22
C LEU A 312 14.54 7.22 31.37
N GLN A 313 14.33 7.67 32.61
CA GLN A 313 14.45 6.82 33.80
C GLN A 313 13.50 5.61 33.70
N LEU A 314 12.21 5.81 33.36
CA LEU A 314 11.24 4.72 33.23
C LEU A 314 11.64 3.70 32.16
N VAL A 315 12.13 4.17 31.01
CA VAL A 315 12.57 3.28 29.93
C VAL A 315 13.81 2.48 30.36
N GLU A 316 14.77 3.09 31.08
CA GLU A 316 15.95 2.40 31.61
C GLU A 316 15.59 1.37 32.70
N GLU A 317 14.65 1.69 33.59
CA GLU A 317 14.12 0.75 34.58
C GLU A 317 13.44 -0.47 33.91
N MET A 318 12.67 -0.25 32.85
CA MET A 318 12.02 -1.34 32.11
C MET A 318 13.05 -2.25 31.41
N LEU A 319 14.09 -1.65 30.80
CA LEU A 319 15.19 -2.41 30.18
C LEU A 319 16.00 -3.22 31.21
N ALA A 320 16.26 -2.63 32.39
CA ALA A 320 16.99 -3.30 33.46
C ALA A 320 16.18 -4.47 34.06
N ALA A 321 14.86 -4.33 34.18
CA ALA A 321 13.96 -5.35 34.70
C ALA A 321 13.84 -6.58 33.80
N ASP A 322 13.75 -6.38 32.47
CA ASP A 322 13.70 -7.49 31.50
C ASP A 322 14.42 -7.10 30.17
N PRO A 323 15.75 -7.32 30.12
CA PRO A 323 16.56 -6.98 28.94
C PRO A 323 16.23 -7.81 27.70
N LYS A 324 15.48 -8.90 27.84
CA LYS A 324 15.07 -9.80 26.75
C LYS A 324 13.57 -9.78 26.47
N SER A 325 12.85 -8.81 27.02
CA SER A 325 11.42 -8.64 26.75
C SER A 325 11.14 -8.50 25.24
N ALA A 326 9.93 -8.83 24.85
CA ALA A 326 9.47 -8.62 23.46
C ALA A 326 9.59 -7.14 23.02
N ASP A 327 9.56 -6.21 23.98
CA ASP A 327 9.65 -4.76 23.75
C ASP A 327 11.08 -4.21 23.84
N ALA A 328 12.08 -5.02 24.17
CA ALA A 328 13.46 -4.56 24.45
C ALA A 328 14.07 -3.73 23.31
N GLY A 329 13.86 -4.13 22.06
CA GLY A 329 14.33 -3.38 20.88
C GLY A 329 13.70 -1.99 20.77
N MET A 330 12.41 -1.90 21.09
CA MET A 330 11.65 -0.64 21.03
C MET A 330 12.01 0.28 22.22
N LEU A 331 12.22 -0.29 23.40
CA LEU A 331 12.71 0.41 24.59
C LEU A 331 14.10 1.00 24.33
N GLU A 332 15.03 0.21 23.78
CA GLU A 332 16.38 0.69 23.46
C GLU A 332 16.36 1.81 22.41
N TYR A 333 15.55 1.67 21.36
CA TYR A 333 15.36 2.74 20.37
C TYR A 333 14.83 4.02 21.03
N THR A 334 13.83 3.89 21.90
CA THR A 334 13.24 5.03 22.63
C THR A 334 14.27 5.68 23.56
N ARG A 335 15.07 4.88 24.28
CA ARG A 335 16.16 5.36 25.11
C ARG A 335 17.16 6.20 24.32
N GLN A 336 17.60 5.70 23.16
CA GLN A 336 18.54 6.44 22.31
C GLN A 336 17.97 7.78 21.84
N ARG A 337 16.70 7.82 21.47
CA ARG A 337 16.02 9.07 21.08
C ARG A 337 15.96 10.06 22.24
N LEU A 338 15.61 9.60 23.44
CA LEU A 338 15.56 10.42 24.66
C LEU A 338 16.96 10.98 25.00
N LEU A 339 18.00 10.14 25.00
CA LEU A 339 19.37 10.56 25.22
C LEU A 339 19.83 11.61 24.20
N ALA A 340 19.53 11.42 22.94
CA ALA A 340 19.88 12.38 21.89
C ALA A 340 19.21 13.74 22.11
N ARG A 341 17.95 13.74 22.56
CA ARG A 341 17.15 14.94 22.78
C ARG A 341 17.48 15.68 24.08
N LEU A 342 17.79 14.93 25.13
CA LEU A 342 18.08 15.48 26.45
C LEU A 342 19.55 15.89 26.61
N LYS A 343 20.44 15.58 25.67
CA LYS A 343 21.79 16.09 25.65
C LYS A 343 21.76 17.61 25.54
N PRO A 344 22.45 18.35 26.43
CA PRO A 344 22.58 19.79 26.25
C PRO A 344 23.26 20.06 24.91
N ALA A 345 22.71 21.02 24.14
CA ALA A 345 23.34 21.47 22.91
C ALA A 345 24.80 21.84 23.25
N ALA A 346 25.75 21.20 22.55
CA ALA A 346 27.15 21.58 22.65
C ALA A 346 27.24 23.08 22.28
N LYS A 347 27.69 23.86 23.26
CA LYS A 347 27.89 25.31 23.09
C LYS A 347 29.00 25.60 22.11
#